data_59969493828e5581d7dbb2c3dcff19c0
#
_entry.id   59969493828e5581d7dbb2c3dcff19c0
#
_cell.length_a   1.000
_cell.length_b   1.000
_cell.length_c   1.000
_cell.angle_alpha   90.00
_cell.angle_beta   90.00
_cell.angle_gamma   90.00
#
_symmetry.space_group_name_H-M   'P 1'
#
loop_
_entity.id
_entity.type
_entity.pdbx_description
1 polymer ?
#
loop_
_entity_poly.entity_id
_entity_poly.type
_entity_poly.pdbx_seq_one_letter_code
_entity_poly.pdbx_strand_id
1 'polypeptide(L)'
;MVESKKLFVGHDANRAGAQLVLLHWLKERKAQGLTNYLLLVDGGSLLEEYKKVAKVWVWRTERPLWFKVKQRIPVIRQAEEWDRTPSKRKVAGIVNALRAEAFDCIIGNTVSSVSLLRELVSLHVPFEVYVHELSYSISNFTSEEDRKFMATKARRVYAVSGLVKTVLEKEVGVDATKIDLLPPIIALPEATQNTHDPVRAALGIPADSPIVFSCGLAEWRKAPDVFLEVAKKLIGKMPKVHFIWLGMLDNEYSDNLIASTAIWDTKKQVHLLPVCSDSRPYFEAMDVFFLSSREDPFPLVMLEAAYVGKPIVGVRASGGVNDFLHGLDELLVESWDVAVLVDKISSLLQLSPVRLADYQQNLQARAVQYSAALFMDRWSQLHSK
;
A
#
# COMPACT_ATOMS: atom_id res chain seq x y z
N MET A 1 21.24 -19.03 -18.37
CA MET A 1 21.82 -18.82 -17.03
C MET A 1 20.86 -19.41 -16.02
N VAL A 2 21.34 -20.20 -15.07
CA VAL A 2 20.50 -20.67 -13.95
C VAL A 2 20.18 -19.45 -13.10
N GLU A 3 18.89 -19.12 -12.95
CA GLU A 3 18.50 -17.97 -12.13
C GLU A 3 18.89 -18.22 -10.67
N SER A 4 19.41 -17.19 -9.99
CA SER A 4 19.81 -17.28 -8.59
C SER A 4 18.62 -17.58 -7.68
N LYS A 5 18.78 -18.53 -6.78
CA LYS A 5 17.75 -18.98 -5.84
C LYS A 5 17.55 -17.96 -4.74
N LYS A 6 16.35 -17.39 -4.64
CA LYS A 6 16.04 -16.28 -3.73
C LYS A 6 15.08 -16.69 -2.62
N LEU A 7 15.36 -16.25 -1.39
CA LEU A 7 14.43 -16.28 -0.26
C LEU A 7 13.82 -14.90 -0.09
N PHE A 8 12.51 -14.80 -0.18
CA PHE A 8 11.78 -13.59 0.19
C PHE A 8 11.45 -13.61 1.68
N VAL A 9 11.58 -12.47 2.35
CA VAL A 9 11.26 -12.32 3.78
C VAL A 9 10.25 -11.18 3.94
N GLY A 10 9.06 -11.49 4.44
CA GLY A 10 8.00 -10.54 4.72
C GLY A 10 7.68 -10.48 6.21
N HIS A 11 7.07 -9.37 6.67
CA HIS A 11 6.72 -9.24 8.09
C HIS A 11 5.41 -9.97 8.42
N ASP A 12 4.39 -9.92 7.56
CA ASP A 12 3.13 -10.66 7.75
C ASP A 12 2.43 -10.97 6.42
N ALA A 13 1.27 -11.62 6.52
CA ALA A 13 0.40 -11.92 5.38
C ALA A 13 -0.95 -11.17 5.48
N ASN A 14 -0.99 -9.98 6.03
CA ASN A 14 -2.18 -9.15 6.03
C ASN A 14 -2.39 -8.48 4.66
N ARG A 15 -3.62 -8.06 4.35
CA ARG A 15 -3.93 -7.41 3.07
C ARG A 15 -3.59 -5.92 3.14
N ALA A 16 -2.33 -5.55 2.85
CA ALA A 16 -1.85 -4.18 2.75
C ALA A 16 -0.93 -4.01 1.54
N GLY A 17 -0.55 -2.77 1.19
CA GLY A 17 0.12 -2.45 -0.06
C GLY A 17 1.40 -3.25 -0.31
N ALA A 18 2.33 -3.26 0.63
CA ALA A 18 3.61 -3.96 0.47
C ALA A 18 3.45 -5.48 0.34
N GLN A 19 2.49 -6.07 1.05
CA GLN A 19 2.18 -7.50 0.97
C GLN A 19 1.54 -7.84 -0.38
N LEU A 20 0.66 -6.99 -0.91
CA LEU A 20 0.08 -7.17 -2.24
C LEU A 20 1.14 -7.06 -3.33
N VAL A 21 2.06 -6.10 -3.24
CA VAL A 21 3.22 -5.99 -4.16
C VAL A 21 4.02 -7.29 -4.15
N LEU A 22 4.39 -7.81 -2.97
CA LEU A 22 5.11 -9.08 -2.86
C LEU A 22 4.33 -10.24 -3.47
N LEU A 23 3.03 -10.33 -3.20
CA LEU A 23 2.19 -11.39 -3.76
C LEU A 23 2.15 -11.36 -5.30
N HIS A 24 1.99 -10.17 -5.89
CA HIS A 24 2.00 -9.99 -7.34
C HIS A 24 3.37 -10.34 -7.93
N TRP A 25 4.45 -9.93 -7.27
CA TRP A 25 5.80 -10.32 -7.69
C TRP A 25 6.00 -11.84 -7.70
N LEU A 26 5.60 -12.52 -6.62
CA LEU A 26 5.70 -13.98 -6.53
C LEU A 26 4.80 -14.71 -7.54
N LYS A 27 3.61 -14.16 -7.84
CA LYS A 27 2.72 -14.68 -8.90
C LYS A 27 3.39 -14.60 -10.27
N GLU A 28 3.99 -13.45 -10.58
CA GLU A 28 4.66 -13.23 -11.86
C GLU A 28 5.89 -14.16 -12.01
N ARG A 29 6.72 -14.26 -10.97
CA ARG A 29 7.85 -15.20 -10.97
C ARG A 29 7.40 -16.64 -11.19
N LYS A 30 6.31 -17.07 -10.55
CA LYS A 30 5.73 -18.40 -10.77
C LYS A 30 5.23 -18.59 -12.19
N ALA A 31 4.60 -17.59 -12.78
CA ALA A 31 4.14 -17.63 -14.18
C ALA A 31 5.31 -17.79 -15.17
N GLN A 32 6.49 -17.27 -14.83
CA GLN A 32 7.76 -17.46 -15.56
C GLN A 32 8.46 -18.80 -15.26
N GLY A 33 7.81 -19.71 -14.51
CA GLY A 33 8.35 -21.02 -14.17
C GLY A 33 9.34 -21.05 -13.02
N LEU A 34 9.48 -19.94 -12.26
CA LEU A 34 10.44 -19.81 -11.17
C LEU A 34 9.86 -20.31 -9.85
N THR A 35 10.71 -20.98 -9.06
CA THR A 35 10.34 -21.43 -7.72
C THR A 35 10.49 -20.28 -6.71
N ASN A 36 9.47 -20.07 -5.89
CA ASN A 36 9.48 -19.06 -4.85
C ASN A 36 9.58 -19.67 -3.45
N TYR A 37 10.34 -19.01 -2.61
CA TYR A 37 10.53 -19.34 -1.19
C TYR A 37 10.22 -18.08 -0.37
N LEU A 38 9.35 -18.22 0.65
CA LEU A 38 8.89 -17.11 1.45
C LEU A 38 8.96 -17.44 2.94
N LEU A 39 9.64 -16.61 3.71
CA LEU A 39 9.61 -16.61 5.16
C LEU A 39 8.84 -15.38 5.65
N LEU A 40 7.79 -15.59 6.42
CA LEU A 40 7.02 -14.54 7.06
C LEU A 40 7.30 -14.50 8.56
N VAL A 41 7.37 -13.30 9.13
CA VAL A 41 7.38 -13.15 10.59
C VAL A 41 6.05 -13.66 11.14
N ASP A 42 4.93 -13.29 10.48
CA ASP A 42 3.58 -13.59 10.95
C ASP A 42 2.65 -14.09 9.82
N GLY A 43 1.58 -14.79 10.21
CA GLY A 43 0.49 -15.14 9.29
C GLY A 43 -0.41 -13.95 8.96
N GLY A 44 -1.53 -14.20 8.28
CA GLY A 44 -2.52 -13.19 7.91
C GLY A 44 -3.49 -13.68 6.85
N SER A 45 -4.37 -12.81 6.37
CA SER A 45 -5.45 -13.15 5.42
C SER A 45 -4.94 -13.59 4.03
N LEU A 46 -3.73 -13.18 3.64
CA LEU A 46 -3.10 -13.56 2.36
C LEU A 46 -2.28 -14.87 2.45
N LEU A 47 -2.18 -15.50 3.64
CA LEU A 47 -1.30 -16.66 3.82
C LEU A 47 -1.61 -17.80 2.84
N GLU A 48 -2.88 -18.10 2.62
CA GLU A 48 -3.27 -19.16 1.69
C GLU A 48 -3.01 -18.78 0.22
N GLU A 49 -3.07 -17.49 -0.13
CA GLU A 49 -2.68 -17.03 -1.46
C GLU A 49 -1.15 -17.15 -1.66
N TYR A 50 -0.36 -16.81 -0.66
CA TYR A 50 1.10 -17.01 -0.70
C TYR A 50 1.48 -18.49 -0.84
N LYS A 51 0.83 -19.41 -0.11
CA LYS A 51 1.07 -20.85 -0.22
C LYS A 51 0.81 -21.42 -1.62
N LYS A 52 -0.07 -20.80 -2.40
CA LYS A 52 -0.32 -21.20 -3.79
C LYS A 52 0.83 -20.84 -4.73
N VAL A 53 1.67 -19.88 -4.36
CA VAL A 53 2.72 -19.33 -5.25
C VAL A 53 4.14 -19.51 -4.72
N ALA A 54 4.31 -19.91 -3.45
CA ALA A 54 5.61 -20.06 -2.80
C ALA A 54 5.62 -21.22 -1.80
N LYS A 55 6.81 -21.76 -1.52
CA LYS A 55 7.06 -22.56 -0.31
C LYS A 55 7.18 -21.60 0.87
N VAL A 56 6.25 -21.68 1.84
CA VAL A 56 6.11 -20.68 2.91
C VAL A 56 6.48 -21.25 4.27
N TRP A 57 7.28 -20.50 5.03
CA TRP A 57 7.51 -20.70 6.46
C TRP A 57 6.97 -19.50 7.25
N VAL A 58 6.50 -19.73 8.48
CA VAL A 58 6.05 -18.68 9.40
C VAL A 58 6.88 -18.76 10.68
N TRP A 59 7.57 -17.65 10.99
CA TRP A 59 8.52 -17.56 12.09
C TRP A 59 7.84 -17.64 13.44
N ARG A 60 6.89 -16.73 13.71
CA ARG A 60 6.19 -16.67 14.99
C ARG A 60 5.25 -17.85 15.21
N THR A 61 4.98 -18.16 16.48
CA THR A 61 4.01 -19.18 16.85
C THR A 61 2.58 -18.68 16.56
N GLU A 62 1.75 -19.51 15.95
CA GLU A 62 0.35 -19.17 15.72
C GLU A 62 -0.41 -19.00 17.05
N ARG A 63 -1.33 -18.02 17.08
CA ARG A 63 -2.23 -17.87 18.22
C ARG A 63 -3.18 -19.05 18.28
N PRO A 64 -3.33 -19.73 19.44
CA PRO A 64 -4.29 -20.82 19.56
C PRO A 64 -5.72 -20.33 19.31
N LEU A 65 -6.57 -21.25 18.84
CA LEU A 65 -7.95 -20.91 18.46
C LEU A 65 -8.74 -20.28 19.61
N TRP A 66 -8.55 -20.76 20.84
CA TRP A 66 -9.21 -20.22 22.02
C TRP A 66 -8.83 -18.76 22.31
N PHE A 67 -7.59 -18.34 21.98
CA PHE A 67 -7.16 -16.95 22.12
C PHE A 67 -7.86 -16.06 21.10
N LYS A 68 -7.99 -16.51 19.84
CA LYS A 68 -8.73 -15.82 18.79
C LYS A 68 -10.22 -15.64 19.14
N VAL A 69 -10.82 -16.63 19.81
CA VAL A 69 -12.21 -16.56 20.27
C VAL A 69 -12.37 -15.56 21.43
N LYS A 70 -11.44 -15.56 22.40
CA LYS A 70 -11.46 -14.61 23.54
C LYS A 70 -11.40 -13.15 23.08
N GLN A 71 -10.61 -12.84 22.06
CA GLN A 71 -10.52 -11.46 21.55
C GLN A 71 -11.81 -10.94 20.87
N ARG A 72 -12.73 -11.83 20.53
CA ARG A 72 -14.07 -11.45 20.00
C ARG A 72 -15.06 -11.04 21.10
N ILE A 73 -14.72 -11.25 22.37
CA ILE A 73 -15.56 -10.88 23.52
C ILE A 73 -15.14 -9.47 23.97
N PRO A 74 -16.01 -8.43 23.87
CA PRO A 74 -15.62 -7.02 24.12
C PRO A 74 -14.98 -6.78 25.50
N VAL A 75 -15.44 -7.49 26.54
CA VAL A 75 -14.95 -7.36 27.93
C VAL A 75 -13.52 -7.92 28.11
N ILE A 76 -13.02 -8.75 27.18
CA ILE A 76 -11.73 -9.44 27.29
C ILE A 76 -10.71 -8.86 26.28
N ARG A 77 -11.07 -7.82 25.55
CA ARG A 77 -10.23 -7.18 24.52
C ARG A 77 -8.91 -6.60 25.06
N GLN A 78 -8.81 -6.35 26.38
CA GLN A 78 -7.60 -5.91 27.09
C GLN A 78 -6.74 -7.08 27.61
N ALA A 79 -7.08 -8.31 27.28
CA ALA A 79 -6.37 -9.47 27.79
C ALA A 79 -5.05 -9.69 27.04
N GLU A 80 -4.00 -9.75 27.83
CA GLU A 80 -2.69 -10.39 27.66
C GLU A 80 -2.17 -10.49 26.23
N GLU A 81 -1.08 -9.79 25.94
CA GLU A 81 -0.26 -10.09 24.76
C GLU A 81 0.21 -11.55 24.84
N TRP A 82 -0.33 -12.38 23.97
CA TRP A 82 0.16 -13.75 23.82
C TRP A 82 1.61 -13.69 23.34
N ASP A 83 2.54 -14.22 24.15
CA ASP A 83 3.93 -14.40 23.74
C ASP A 83 3.99 -15.31 22.51
N ARG A 84 4.37 -14.72 21.37
CA ARG A 84 4.47 -15.38 20.08
C ARG A 84 5.92 -15.69 19.70
N THR A 85 6.82 -15.52 20.65
CA THR A 85 8.24 -15.85 20.46
C THR A 85 8.36 -17.34 20.09
N PRO A 86 8.99 -17.66 18.96
CA PRO A 86 9.13 -19.05 18.55
C PRO A 86 10.08 -19.80 19.51
N SER A 87 9.77 -21.06 19.79
CA SER A 87 10.66 -21.89 20.57
C SER A 87 12.02 -22.07 19.86
N LYS A 88 13.10 -22.24 20.62
CA LYS A 88 14.43 -22.51 20.06
C LYS A 88 14.44 -23.67 19.05
N ARG A 89 13.63 -24.73 19.33
CA ARG A 89 13.47 -25.89 18.43
C ARG A 89 12.83 -25.50 17.10
N LYS A 90 11.79 -24.64 17.11
CA LYS A 90 11.13 -24.14 15.90
C LYS A 90 12.10 -23.29 15.06
N VAL A 91 12.81 -22.37 15.71
CA VAL A 91 13.83 -21.52 15.06
C VAL A 91 14.90 -22.39 14.40
N ALA A 92 15.49 -23.33 15.14
CA ALA A 92 16.48 -24.24 14.60
C ALA A 92 15.95 -25.07 13.42
N GLY A 93 14.71 -25.54 13.50
CA GLY A 93 14.04 -26.28 12.41
C GLY A 93 13.90 -25.44 11.14
N ILE A 94 13.44 -24.19 11.28
CA ILE A 94 13.31 -23.26 10.14
C ILE A 94 14.69 -22.94 9.55
N VAL A 95 15.65 -22.53 10.38
CA VAL A 95 17.02 -22.18 9.92
C VAL A 95 17.69 -23.35 9.20
N ASN A 96 17.55 -24.58 9.72
CA ASN A 96 18.09 -25.78 9.05
C ASN A 96 17.41 -26.06 7.71
N ALA A 97 16.07 -25.90 7.64
CA ALA A 97 15.33 -26.04 6.39
C ALA A 97 15.75 -24.99 5.35
N LEU A 98 15.95 -23.74 5.76
CA LEU A 98 16.44 -22.67 4.89
C LEU A 98 17.89 -22.93 4.43
N ARG A 99 18.75 -23.40 5.31
CA ARG A 99 20.13 -23.75 4.97
C ARG A 99 20.22 -24.88 3.94
N ALA A 100 19.35 -25.89 4.04
CA ALA A 100 19.29 -27.00 3.09
C ALA A 100 18.85 -26.56 1.68
N GLU A 101 18.13 -25.43 1.57
CA GLU A 101 17.74 -24.88 0.27
C GLU A 101 18.87 -24.17 -0.47
N ALA A 102 19.94 -23.74 0.21
CA ALA A 102 21.12 -23.07 -0.36
C ALA A 102 20.75 -21.86 -1.24
N PHE A 103 20.28 -20.78 -0.60
CA PHE A 103 19.92 -19.54 -1.29
C PHE A 103 21.14 -18.71 -1.69
N ASP A 104 21.05 -18.03 -2.83
CA ASP A 104 22.07 -17.10 -3.31
C ASP A 104 21.84 -15.67 -2.78
N CYS A 105 20.60 -15.32 -2.46
CA CYS A 105 20.22 -14.00 -1.96
C CYS A 105 18.94 -14.07 -1.11
N ILE A 106 18.86 -13.21 -0.10
CA ILE A 106 17.63 -12.97 0.68
C ILE A 106 17.10 -11.57 0.33
N ILE A 107 15.79 -11.47 0.07
CA ILE A 107 15.12 -10.20 -0.22
C ILE A 107 14.11 -9.91 0.89
N GLY A 108 14.42 -8.92 1.74
CA GLY A 108 13.50 -8.40 2.74
C GLY A 108 12.48 -7.49 2.06
N ASN A 109 11.20 -7.79 2.24
CA ASN A 109 10.10 -6.93 1.78
C ASN A 109 9.58 -6.12 2.96
N THR A 110 9.75 -4.82 2.93
CA THR A 110 9.53 -3.83 3.99
C THR A 110 10.67 -3.71 5.02
N VAL A 111 10.78 -2.53 5.64
CA VAL A 111 11.74 -2.32 6.75
C VAL A 111 11.40 -3.19 7.96
N SER A 112 10.13 -3.54 8.16
CA SER A 112 9.69 -4.40 9.27
C SER A 112 10.24 -5.83 9.18
N SER A 113 10.77 -6.27 8.03
CA SER A 113 11.42 -7.56 7.88
C SER A 113 12.88 -7.57 8.37
N VAL A 114 13.49 -6.40 8.60
CA VAL A 114 14.92 -6.27 8.91
C VAL A 114 15.28 -6.95 10.22
N SER A 115 14.43 -6.89 11.24
CA SER A 115 14.64 -7.60 12.49
C SER A 115 14.81 -9.11 12.28
N LEU A 116 14.00 -9.71 11.39
CA LEU A 116 14.12 -11.13 11.04
C LEU A 116 15.38 -11.40 10.19
N LEU A 117 15.76 -10.47 9.30
CA LEU A 117 17.03 -10.62 8.55
C LEU A 117 18.25 -10.69 9.47
N ARG A 118 18.24 -9.98 10.61
CA ARG A 118 19.31 -10.10 11.62
C ARG A 118 19.40 -11.50 12.23
N GLU A 119 18.29 -12.17 12.46
CA GLU A 119 18.24 -13.54 12.95
C GLU A 119 18.78 -14.55 11.91
N LEU A 120 18.74 -14.20 10.62
CA LEU A 120 19.19 -15.04 9.52
C LEU A 120 20.67 -14.88 9.15
N VAL A 121 21.43 -14.03 9.83
CA VAL A 121 22.86 -13.78 9.54
C VAL A 121 23.69 -15.09 9.55
N SER A 122 23.32 -16.07 10.38
CA SER A 122 23.97 -17.39 10.45
C SER A 122 23.84 -18.24 9.18
N LEU A 123 23.02 -17.82 8.22
CA LEU A 123 22.95 -18.46 6.89
C LEU A 123 24.10 -18.04 5.99
N HIS A 124 24.80 -16.95 6.30
CA HIS A 124 25.89 -16.36 5.49
C HIS A 124 25.47 -16.04 4.04
N VAL A 125 24.20 -15.72 3.81
CA VAL A 125 23.63 -15.35 2.52
C VAL A 125 23.52 -13.83 2.44
N PRO A 126 23.98 -13.17 1.35
CA PRO A 126 23.81 -11.73 1.17
C PRO A 126 22.33 -11.37 1.09
N PHE A 127 21.97 -10.18 1.60
CA PHE A 127 20.58 -9.74 1.56
C PHE A 127 20.42 -8.35 0.93
N GLU A 128 19.22 -8.13 0.43
CA GLU A 128 18.73 -6.88 -0.13
C GLU A 128 17.40 -6.53 0.54
N VAL A 129 17.02 -5.24 0.55
CA VAL A 129 15.78 -4.81 1.20
C VAL A 129 14.96 -3.94 0.24
N TYR A 130 13.69 -4.28 0.07
CA TYR A 130 12.73 -3.50 -0.69
C TYR A 130 11.86 -2.69 0.26
N VAL A 131 12.04 -1.38 0.25
CA VAL A 131 11.50 -0.44 1.24
C VAL A 131 10.24 0.24 0.69
N HIS A 132 9.15 0.06 1.44
CA HIS A 132 7.81 0.59 1.16
C HIS A 132 7.37 1.63 2.19
N GLU A 133 8.28 2.20 2.95
CA GLU A 133 7.96 3.07 4.08
C GLU A 133 8.65 4.42 3.98
N LEU A 134 8.02 5.45 4.58
CA LEU A 134 8.57 6.78 4.83
C LEU A 134 8.91 6.95 6.32
N SER A 135 9.37 8.14 6.69
CA SER A 135 9.97 8.47 7.99
C SER A 135 9.13 8.00 9.18
N TYR A 136 7.82 8.27 9.17
CA TYR A 136 6.92 7.87 10.25
C TYR A 136 6.92 6.34 10.45
N SER A 137 6.70 5.60 9.39
CA SER A 137 6.63 4.13 9.46
C SER A 137 8.00 3.51 9.75
N ILE A 138 9.09 4.04 9.17
CA ILE A 138 10.45 3.57 9.48
C ILE A 138 10.75 3.74 10.97
N SER A 139 10.45 4.92 11.53
CA SER A 139 10.71 5.19 12.95
C SER A 139 9.88 4.33 13.89
N ASN A 140 8.63 4.03 13.53
CA ASN A 140 7.73 3.26 14.38
C ASN A 140 7.90 1.74 14.27
N PHE A 141 8.35 1.23 13.11
CA PHE A 141 8.41 -0.22 12.86
C PHE A 141 9.82 -0.80 12.88
N THR A 142 10.86 0.03 13.10
CA THR A 142 12.24 -0.45 13.20
C THR A 142 12.95 0.15 14.42
N SER A 143 13.82 -0.64 15.02
CA SER A 143 14.78 -0.14 16.01
C SER A 143 15.93 0.61 15.31
N GLU A 144 16.69 1.41 16.09
CA GLU A 144 17.91 2.04 15.59
C GLU A 144 18.92 0.98 15.10
N GLU A 145 19.01 -0.14 15.82
CA GLU A 145 19.88 -1.26 15.44
C GLU A 145 19.48 -1.87 14.11
N ASP A 146 18.19 -2.02 13.82
CA ASP A 146 17.69 -2.55 12.54
C ASP A 146 18.04 -1.59 11.40
N ARG A 147 17.84 -0.28 11.60
CA ARG A 147 18.21 0.73 10.60
C ARG A 147 19.71 0.72 10.30
N LYS A 148 20.53 0.71 11.36
CA LYS A 148 21.98 0.62 11.22
C LYS A 148 22.43 -0.68 10.56
N PHE A 149 21.80 -1.81 10.90
CA PHE A 149 22.08 -3.10 10.28
C PHE A 149 21.75 -3.08 8.78
N MET A 150 20.56 -2.58 8.39
CA MET A 150 20.18 -2.42 7.00
C MET A 150 21.17 -1.52 6.25
N ALA A 151 21.47 -0.33 6.76
CA ALA A 151 22.36 0.63 6.11
C ALA A 151 23.76 0.09 5.87
N THR A 152 24.30 -0.68 6.83
CA THR A 152 25.69 -1.18 6.77
C THR A 152 25.82 -2.52 6.05
N LYS A 153 24.86 -3.43 6.22
CA LYS A 153 24.97 -4.84 5.80
C LYS A 153 24.19 -5.20 4.56
N ALA A 154 23.13 -4.44 4.20
CA ALA A 154 22.43 -4.70 2.95
C ALA A 154 23.37 -4.50 1.75
N ARG A 155 23.32 -5.43 0.80
CA ARG A 155 24.04 -5.35 -0.47
C ARG A 155 23.42 -4.26 -1.35
N ARG A 156 22.10 -4.23 -1.44
CA ARG A 156 21.27 -3.23 -2.13
C ARG A 156 20.02 -2.91 -1.34
N VAL A 157 19.49 -1.72 -1.56
CA VAL A 157 18.20 -1.29 -1.02
C VAL A 157 17.38 -0.74 -2.18
N TYR A 158 16.15 -1.21 -2.32
CA TYR A 158 15.24 -0.72 -3.35
C TYR A 158 14.23 0.22 -2.72
N ALA A 159 14.11 1.41 -3.26
CA ALA A 159 13.15 2.42 -2.83
C ALA A 159 11.97 2.46 -3.81
N VAL A 160 10.75 2.43 -3.30
CA VAL A 160 9.54 2.48 -4.16
C VAL A 160 9.33 3.84 -4.82
N SER A 161 9.95 4.91 -4.31
CA SER A 161 9.83 6.28 -4.84
C SER A 161 11.07 7.13 -4.54
N GLY A 162 11.18 8.28 -5.21
CA GLY A 162 12.25 9.26 -4.98
C GLY A 162 12.26 9.80 -3.55
N LEU A 163 11.07 9.99 -2.94
CA LEU A 163 11.00 10.44 -1.55
C LEU A 163 11.50 9.36 -0.59
N VAL A 164 11.14 8.08 -0.82
CA VAL A 164 11.68 6.95 -0.02
C VAL A 164 13.20 6.88 -0.16
N LYS A 165 13.75 7.04 -1.38
CA LYS A 165 15.19 7.12 -1.58
C LYS A 165 15.82 8.23 -0.75
N THR A 166 15.24 9.43 -0.76
CA THR A 166 15.73 10.57 0.02
C THR A 166 15.73 10.30 1.54
N VAL A 167 14.67 9.67 2.06
CA VAL A 167 14.57 9.27 3.47
C VAL A 167 15.65 8.25 3.82
N LEU A 168 15.86 7.24 2.97
CA LEU A 168 16.89 6.22 3.18
C LEU A 168 18.30 6.81 3.23
N GLU A 169 18.60 7.77 2.35
CA GLU A 169 19.88 8.46 2.32
C GLU A 169 20.09 9.37 3.54
N LYS A 170 19.12 10.24 3.82
CA LYS A 170 19.30 11.34 4.78
C LYS A 170 18.99 10.95 6.22
N GLU A 171 18.01 10.07 6.45
CA GLU A 171 17.53 9.76 7.80
C GLU A 171 18.01 8.38 8.28
N VAL A 172 18.12 7.41 7.38
CA VAL A 172 18.58 6.06 7.71
C VAL A 172 20.09 5.90 7.54
N GLY A 173 20.71 6.72 6.69
CA GLY A 173 22.16 6.69 6.44
C GLY A 173 22.59 5.57 5.48
N VAL A 174 21.70 5.14 4.58
CA VAL A 174 22.07 4.18 3.53
C VAL A 174 22.91 4.91 2.47
N ASP A 175 24.02 4.31 2.07
CA ASP A 175 24.84 4.84 0.98
C ASP A 175 24.04 4.95 -0.32
N ALA A 176 24.02 6.12 -0.94
CA ALA A 176 23.28 6.42 -2.15
C ALA A 176 23.59 5.45 -3.32
N THR A 177 24.83 4.92 -3.37
CA THR A 177 25.27 3.97 -4.39
C THR A 177 24.65 2.57 -4.25
N LYS A 178 24.07 2.29 -3.08
CA LYS A 178 23.36 1.04 -2.79
C LYS A 178 21.85 1.15 -3.03
N ILE A 179 21.32 2.35 -3.31
CA ILE A 179 19.87 2.58 -3.42
C ILE A 179 19.46 2.67 -4.89
N ASP A 180 18.66 1.71 -5.32
CA ASP A 180 18.01 1.72 -6.63
C ASP A 180 16.51 2.06 -6.49
N LEU A 181 15.95 2.73 -7.51
CA LEU A 181 14.51 2.96 -7.60
C LEU A 181 13.84 1.73 -8.22
N LEU A 182 12.88 1.18 -7.51
CA LEU A 182 12.03 0.09 -7.96
C LEU A 182 10.57 0.40 -7.61
N PRO A 183 9.83 1.12 -8.46
CA PRO A 183 8.42 1.38 -8.23
C PRO A 183 7.61 0.08 -8.12
N PRO A 184 6.49 0.07 -7.36
CA PRO A 184 5.75 -1.16 -7.09
C PRO A 184 5.06 -1.71 -8.33
N ILE A 185 4.71 -2.98 -8.25
CA ILE A 185 3.88 -3.70 -9.22
C ILE A 185 2.40 -3.61 -8.81
N ILE A 186 1.52 -3.44 -9.78
CA ILE A 186 0.08 -3.61 -9.61
C ILE A 186 -0.47 -4.70 -10.54
N ALA A 187 -1.41 -5.49 -10.03
CA ALA A 187 -2.26 -6.30 -10.90
C ALA A 187 -3.33 -5.38 -11.50
N LEU A 188 -3.20 -5.08 -12.78
CA LEU A 188 -4.22 -4.33 -13.49
C LEU A 188 -5.47 -5.21 -13.61
N PRO A 189 -6.66 -4.73 -13.17
CA PRO A 189 -7.90 -5.49 -13.33
C PRO A 189 -8.26 -5.61 -14.82
N GLU A 190 -8.97 -6.67 -15.18
CA GLU A 190 -9.56 -6.75 -16.51
C GLU A 190 -10.61 -5.64 -16.66
N ALA A 191 -10.63 -5.00 -17.83
CA ALA A 191 -11.61 -3.95 -18.12
C ALA A 191 -13.04 -4.56 -18.07
N THR A 192 -13.87 -4.06 -17.16
CA THR A 192 -15.28 -4.45 -17.10
C THR A 192 -16.12 -3.41 -17.83
N GLN A 193 -16.93 -3.87 -18.79
CA GLN A 193 -17.96 -3.03 -19.43
C GLN A 193 -19.25 -3.11 -18.60
N ASN A 194 -19.26 -2.57 -17.40
CA ASN A 194 -20.48 -2.47 -16.61
C ASN A 194 -21.26 -1.20 -17.00
N THR A 195 -22.43 -1.38 -17.57
CA THR A 195 -23.37 -0.27 -17.88
C THR A 195 -24.18 0.17 -16.66
N HIS A 196 -24.11 -0.56 -15.55
CA HIS A 196 -24.83 -0.27 -14.31
C HIS A 196 -23.84 0.18 -13.22
N ASP A 197 -24.17 1.28 -12.52
CA ASP A 197 -23.39 1.79 -11.41
C ASP A 197 -23.97 1.28 -10.07
N PRO A 198 -23.47 0.16 -9.55
CA PRO A 198 -23.99 -0.45 -8.33
C PRO A 198 -23.71 0.40 -7.10
N VAL A 199 -22.67 1.25 -7.13
CA VAL A 199 -22.30 2.11 -6.00
C VAL A 199 -23.32 3.22 -5.82
N ARG A 200 -23.69 3.92 -6.89
CA ARG A 200 -24.72 4.97 -6.82
C ARG A 200 -26.04 4.40 -6.32
N ALA A 201 -26.46 3.26 -6.84
CA ALA A 201 -27.70 2.61 -6.43
C ALA A 201 -27.67 2.21 -4.93
N ALA A 202 -26.57 1.61 -4.46
CA ALA A 202 -26.45 1.16 -3.07
C ALA A 202 -26.38 2.32 -2.07
N LEU A 203 -25.78 3.45 -2.46
CA LEU A 203 -25.59 4.61 -1.58
C LEU A 203 -26.69 5.70 -1.76
N GLY A 204 -27.63 5.50 -2.68
CA GLY A 204 -28.68 6.49 -2.97
C GLY A 204 -28.15 7.77 -3.60
N ILE A 205 -27.05 7.70 -4.37
CA ILE A 205 -26.41 8.84 -5.02
C ILE A 205 -27.12 9.11 -6.36
N PRO A 206 -27.65 10.32 -6.61
CA PRO A 206 -28.25 10.67 -7.89
C PRO A 206 -27.27 10.51 -9.07
N ALA A 207 -27.78 10.14 -10.24
CA ALA A 207 -26.96 9.88 -11.41
C ALA A 207 -26.13 11.09 -11.88
N ASP A 208 -26.64 12.31 -11.65
CA ASP A 208 -26.01 13.57 -12.03
C ASP A 208 -25.14 14.19 -10.92
N SER A 209 -24.95 13.48 -9.81
CA SER A 209 -24.15 13.96 -8.67
C SER A 209 -22.69 13.54 -8.81
N PRO A 210 -21.73 14.49 -8.78
CA PRO A 210 -20.31 14.13 -8.81
C PRO A 210 -19.86 13.36 -7.57
N ILE A 211 -18.92 12.43 -7.74
CA ILE A 211 -18.34 11.63 -6.65
C ILE A 211 -16.84 11.94 -6.52
N VAL A 212 -16.43 12.37 -5.33
CA VAL A 212 -15.02 12.41 -4.91
C VAL A 212 -14.74 11.19 -4.05
N PHE A 213 -13.76 10.39 -4.44
CA PHE A 213 -13.44 9.13 -3.80
C PHE A 213 -12.04 9.11 -3.22
N SER A 214 -11.88 8.47 -2.08
CA SER A 214 -10.60 8.08 -1.50
C SER A 214 -10.68 6.66 -0.93
N CYS A 215 -9.53 5.96 -0.91
CA CYS A 215 -9.46 4.60 -0.43
C CYS A 215 -8.17 4.35 0.36
N GLY A 216 -8.31 3.71 1.51
CA GLY A 216 -7.22 3.32 2.38
C GLY A 216 -7.68 3.13 3.82
N LEU A 217 -6.91 2.37 4.60
CA LEU A 217 -7.20 2.20 6.03
C LEU A 217 -7.26 3.57 6.71
N ALA A 218 -8.35 3.83 7.45
CA ALA A 218 -8.56 5.11 8.13
C ALA A 218 -7.57 5.26 9.29
N GLU A 219 -6.40 5.81 8.97
CA GLU A 219 -5.28 6.07 9.87
C GLU A 219 -4.77 7.49 9.65
N TRP A 220 -4.07 8.06 10.64
CA TRP A 220 -3.48 9.40 10.55
C TRP A 220 -2.69 9.63 9.25
N ARG A 221 -1.92 8.65 8.83
CA ARG A 221 -1.08 8.69 7.64
C ARG A 221 -1.89 8.87 6.35
N LYS A 222 -3.08 8.28 6.27
CA LYS A 222 -3.98 8.38 5.11
C LYS A 222 -4.84 9.64 5.13
N ALA A 223 -4.90 10.33 6.27
CA ALA A 223 -5.56 11.61 6.47
C ALA A 223 -7.06 11.66 6.09
N PRO A 224 -7.91 10.75 6.60
CA PRO A 224 -9.36 10.85 6.41
C PRO A 224 -9.94 12.13 7.00
N ASP A 225 -9.32 12.71 8.02
CA ASP A 225 -9.68 14.00 8.61
C ASP A 225 -9.55 15.16 7.60
N VAL A 226 -8.46 15.22 6.83
CA VAL A 226 -8.30 16.21 5.75
C VAL A 226 -9.35 15.99 4.65
N PHE A 227 -9.60 14.74 4.28
CA PHE A 227 -10.66 14.40 3.33
C PHE A 227 -12.02 14.94 3.77
N LEU A 228 -12.36 14.78 5.06
CA LEU A 228 -13.63 15.25 5.63
C LEU A 228 -13.72 16.78 5.71
N GLU A 229 -12.63 17.47 6.03
CA GLU A 229 -12.60 18.94 6.02
C GLU A 229 -12.81 19.50 4.61
N VAL A 230 -12.21 18.87 3.60
CA VAL A 230 -12.44 19.22 2.19
C VAL A 230 -13.90 18.94 1.80
N ALA A 231 -14.45 17.77 2.19
CA ALA A 231 -15.84 17.41 1.92
C ALA A 231 -16.81 18.46 2.48
N LYS A 232 -16.64 18.83 3.75
CA LYS A 232 -17.47 19.83 4.42
C LYS A 232 -17.50 21.16 3.67
N LYS A 233 -16.33 21.64 3.23
CA LYS A 233 -16.25 22.92 2.49
C LYS A 233 -16.77 22.80 1.06
N LEU A 234 -16.46 21.70 0.36
CA LEU A 234 -16.86 21.56 -1.05
C LEU A 234 -18.37 21.32 -1.19
N ILE A 235 -19.02 20.58 -0.31
CA ILE A 235 -20.47 20.40 -0.27
C ILE A 235 -21.19 21.77 -0.13
N GLY A 236 -20.61 22.70 0.64
CA GLY A 236 -21.12 24.07 0.75
C GLY A 236 -21.06 24.85 -0.58
N LYS A 237 -20.05 24.61 -1.42
CA LYS A 237 -19.89 25.26 -2.75
C LYS A 237 -20.63 24.52 -3.87
N MET A 238 -20.65 23.18 -3.81
CA MET A 238 -21.24 22.28 -4.81
C MET A 238 -22.24 21.34 -4.15
N PRO A 239 -23.51 21.76 -3.95
CA PRO A 239 -24.49 21.05 -3.12
C PRO A 239 -24.91 19.66 -3.61
N LYS A 240 -24.47 19.23 -4.81
CA LYS A 240 -24.74 17.90 -5.37
C LYS A 240 -23.57 16.93 -5.21
N VAL A 241 -22.38 17.38 -4.78
CA VAL A 241 -21.21 16.51 -4.69
C VAL A 241 -21.35 15.51 -3.55
N HIS A 242 -20.95 14.27 -3.81
CA HIS A 242 -20.85 13.22 -2.80
C HIS A 242 -19.39 12.84 -2.57
N PHE A 243 -19.08 12.42 -1.35
CA PHE A 243 -17.77 11.99 -0.93
C PHE A 243 -17.82 10.54 -0.43
N ILE A 244 -16.90 9.70 -0.87
CA ILE A 244 -16.81 8.30 -0.44
C ILE A 244 -15.41 8.04 0.09
N TRP A 245 -15.31 7.61 1.35
CA TRP A 245 -14.10 7.03 1.92
C TRP A 245 -14.29 5.53 2.13
N LEU A 246 -13.44 4.72 1.52
CA LEU A 246 -13.45 3.27 1.66
C LEU A 246 -12.26 2.79 2.49
N GLY A 247 -12.52 2.18 3.65
CA GLY A 247 -11.47 1.65 4.51
C GLY A 247 -11.54 2.08 5.96
N MET A 248 -12.75 2.42 6.45
CA MET A 248 -12.97 2.68 7.87
C MET A 248 -12.69 1.39 8.67
N LEU A 249 -12.00 1.56 9.80
CA LEU A 249 -11.63 0.48 10.71
C LEU A 249 -12.61 0.39 11.89
N ASP A 250 -12.72 -0.77 12.49
CA ASP A 250 -13.45 -0.97 13.76
C ASP A 250 -12.57 -0.50 14.94
N ASN A 251 -12.48 0.82 15.13
CA ASN A 251 -11.68 1.45 16.19
C ASN A 251 -12.21 2.83 16.56
N GLU A 252 -11.77 3.35 17.70
CA GLU A 252 -12.16 4.66 18.23
C GLU A 252 -11.90 5.83 17.28
N TYR A 253 -10.80 5.79 16.53
CA TYR A 253 -10.47 6.85 15.58
C TYR A 253 -11.53 6.96 14.47
N SER A 254 -11.92 5.83 13.90
CA SER A 254 -12.97 5.76 12.88
C SER A 254 -14.34 6.15 13.46
N ASP A 255 -14.66 5.70 14.67
CA ASP A 255 -15.92 6.03 15.34
C ASP A 255 -16.03 7.54 15.58
N ASN A 256 -14.95 8.21 15.99
CA ASN A 256 -14.89 9.65 16.17
C ASN A 256 -15.08 10.41 14.85
N LEU A 257 -14.50 9.93 13.75
CA LEU A 257 -14.69 10.52 12.42
C LEU A 257 -16.15 10.40 11.96
N ILE A 258 -16.76 9.23 12.12
CA ILE A 258 -18.16 8.98 11.78
C ILE A 258 -19.08 9.88 12.60
N ALA A 259 -18.91 9.93 13.93
CA ALA A 259 -19.72 10.74 14.82
C ALA A 259 -19.61 12.25 14.51
N SER A 260 -18.39 12.74 14.28
CA SER A 260 -18.17 14.15 13.95
C SER A 260 -18.77 14.52 12.59
N THR A 261 -18.71 13.62 11.60
CA THR A 261 -19.30 13.83 10.27
C THR A 261 -20.81 13.91 10.34
N ALA A 262 -21.45 13.06 11.13
CA ALA A 262 -22.92 13.03 11.28
C ALA A 262 -23.49 14.34 11.84
N ILE A 263 -22.70 15.16 12.53
CA ILE A 263 -23.14 16.46 13.08
C ILE A 263 -23.43 17.48 11.97
N TRP A 264 -22.62 17.50 10.91
CA TRP A 264 -22.70 18.52 9.86
C TRP A 264 -23.24 17.99 8.52
N ASP A 265 -23.09 16.70 8.23
CA ASP A 265 -23.57 16.08 6.98
C ASP A 265 -25.04 15.66 7.10
N THR A 266 -25.92 16.65 7.23
CA THR A 266 -27.37 16.42 7.40
C THR A 266 -28.04 15.84 6.15
N LYS A 267 -27.41 15.97 4.97
CA LYS A 267 -27.93 15.46 3.69
C LYS A 267 -27.37 14.10 3.32
N LYS A 268 -26.51 13.51 4.16
CA LYS A 268 -25.87 12.21 3.94
C LYS A 268 -25.11 12.14 2.60
N GLN A 269 -24.30 13.16 2.32
CA GLN A 269 -23.46 13.23 1.12
C GLN A 269 -22.07 12.65 1.33
N VAL A 270 -21.71 12.30 2.58
CA VAL A 270 -20.44 11.68 2.93
C VAL A 270 -20.67 10.23 3.34
N HIS A 271 -20.05 9.31 2.63
CA HIS A 271 -20.19 7.87 2.82
C HIS A 271 -18.88 7.31 3.36
N LEU A 272 -18.84 7.01 4.66
CA LEU A 272 -17.69 6.41 5.35
C LEU A 272 -17.91 4.90 5.41
N LEU A 273 -17.21 4.15 4.58
CA LEU A 273 -17.45 2.74 4.35
C LEU A 273 -16.34 1.87 4.96
N PRO A 274 -16.66 0.68 5.49
CA PRO A 274 -15.67 -0.24 6.00
C PRO A 274 -14.75 -0.78 4.88
N VAL A 275 -13.70 -1.51 5.28
CA VAL A 275 -12.84 -2.24 4.35
C VAL A 275 -13.67 -3.26 3.57
N CYS A 276 -13.50 -3.31 2.25
CA CYS A 276 -14.12 -4.31 1.40
C CYS A 276 -13.08 -5.16 0.64
N SER A 277 -13.50 -6.26 0.08
CA SER A 277 -12.63 -7.15 -0.72
C SER A 277 -12.48 -6.72 -2.17
N ASP A 278 -13.42 -5.95 -2.71
CA ASP A 278 -13.41 -5.43 -4.08
C ASP A 278 -13.74 -3.93 -4.08
N SER A 279 -12.71 -3.12 -4.31
CA SER A 279 -12.80 -1.66 -4.39
C SER A 279 -13.13 -1.14 -5.80
N ARG A 280 -13.03 -1.99 -6.82
CA ARG A 280 -13.17 -1.61 -8.24
C ARG A 280 -14.45 -0.86 -8.57
N PRO A 281 -15.66 -1.26 -8.12
CA PRO A 281 -16.88 -0.52 -8.44
C PRO A 281 -16.83 0.96 -8.00
N TYR A 282 -16.11 1.26 -6.91
CA TYR A 282 -15.96 2.63 -6.42
C TYR A 282 -15.02 3.46 -7.31
N PHE A 283 -13.93 2.86 -7.82
CA PHE A 283 -13.06 3.52 -8.79
C PHE A 283 -13.79 3.79 -10.13
N GLU A 284 -14.65 2.89 -10.56
CA GLU A 284 -15.46 3.07 -11.77
C GLU A 284 -16.51 4.19 -11.59
N ALA A 285 -17.14 4.26 -10.41
CA ALA A 285 -18.20 5.23 -10.11
C ALA A 285 -17.72 6.66 -9.84
N MET A 286 -16.46 6.86 -9.41
CA MET A 286 -15.94 8.18 -9.05
C MET A 286 -15.73 9.10 -10.25
N ASP A 287 -15.70 10.39 -10.01
CA ASP A 287 -15.31 11.42 -10.96
C ASP A 287 -13.91 11.98 -10.69
N VAL A 288 -13.52 12.07 -9.41
CA VAL A 288 -12.17 12.50 -8.98
C VAL A 288 -11.69 11.61 -7.85
N PHE A 289 -10.43 11.13 -7.96
CA PHE A 289 -9.73 10.48 -6.85
C PHE A 289 -8.96 11.50 -6.03
N PHE A 290 -9.25 11.60 -4.74
CA PHE A 290 -8.55 12.51 -3.83
C PHE A 290 -7.61 11.73 -2.89
N LEU A 291 -6.31 11.82 -3.13
CA LEU A 291 -5.26 11.26 -2.29
C LEU A 291 -4.88 12.27 -1.21
N SER A 292 -5.58 12.23 -0.07
CA SER A 292 -5.38 13.14 1.06
C SER A 292 -4.15 12.82 1.92
N SER A 293 -3.51 11.67 1.71
CA SER A 293 -2.46 11.10 2.56
C SER A 293 -1.39 12.12 2.98
N ARG A 294 -0.98 12.04 4.25
CA ARG A 294 0.21 12.75 4.78
C ARG A 294 1.49 12.04 4.43
N GLU A 295 1.48 10.70 4.52
CA GLU A 295 2.60 9.85 4.06
C GLU A 295 2.07 8.66 3.26
N ASP A 296 2.49 8.57 2.02
CA ASP A 296 2.19 7.44 1.16
C ASP A 296 3.39 7.15 0.22
N PRO A 297 4.24 6.19 0.57
CA PRO A 297 5.47 5.90 -0.16
C PRO A 297 5.28 5.69 -1.65
N PHE A 298 4.24 4.92 -2.02
CA PHE A 298 3.74 4.78 -3.38
C PHE A 298 2.32 4.16 -3.36
N PRO A 299 1.27 4.98 -3.41
CA PRO A 299 -0.10 4.49 -3.23
C PRO A 299 -0.57 3.61 -4.39
N LEU A 300 -0.83 2.33 -4.16
CA LEU A 300 -1.38 1.43 -5.19
C LEU A 300 -2.76 1.88 -5.66
N VAL A 301 -3.59 2.40 -4.75
CA VAL A 301 -4.93 2.94 -5.07
C VAL A 301 -4.87 4.10 -6.07
N MET A 302 -3.76 4.85 -6.12
CA MET A 302 -3.52 5.85 -7.15
C MET A 302 -3.35 5.21 -8.53
N LEU A 303 -2.66 4.08 -8.61
CA LEU A 303 -2.51 3.33 -9.87
C LEU A 303 -3.86 2.74 -10.32
N GLU A 304 -4.70 2.29 -9.38
CA GLU A 304 -6.06 1.82 -9.66
C GLU A 304 -6.93 2.96 -10.23
N ALA A 305 -6.88 4.15 -9.60
CA ALA A 305 -7.58 5.35 -10.09
C ALA A 305 -7.11 5.76 -11.49
N ALA A 306 -5.80 5.76 -11.70
CA ALA A 306 -5.20 6.09 -12.99
C ALA A 306 -5.57 5.07 -14.09
N TYR A 307 -5.63 3.79 -13.73
CA TYR A 307 -6.01 2.73 -14.68
C TYR A 307 -7.44 2.88 -15.20
N VAL A 308 -8.39 3.30 -14.36
CA VAL A 308 -9.74 3.64 -14.81
C VAL A 308 -9.83 5.03 -15.48
N GLY A 309 -8.71 5.77 -15.52
CA GLY A 309 -8.60 7.05 -16.23
C GLY A 309 -9.26 8.22 -15.52
N LYS A 310 -9.39 8.18 -14.19
CA LYS A 310 -10.02 9.27 -13.43
C LYS A 310 -8.97 10.27 -12.94
N PRO A 311 -9.26 11.59 -13.00
CA PRO A 311 -8.37 12.62 -12.47
C PRO A 311 -8.02 12.38 -11.00
N ILE A 312 -6.75 12.62 -10.65
CA ILE A 312 -6.20 12.40 -9.31
C ILE A 312 -5.77 13.73 -8.73
N VAL A 313 -6.17 14.03 -7.50
CA VAL A 313 -5.58 15.14 -6.72
C VAL A 313 -4.70 14.54 -5.64
N GLY A 314 -3.45 14.99 -5.57
CA GLY A 314 -2.51 14.58 -4.54
C GLY A 314 -1.73 15.75 -3.97
N VAL A 315 -1.15 15.55 -2.77
CA VAL A 315 -0.27 16.53 -2.14
C VAL A 315 1.19 16.16 -2.46
N ARG A 316 1.94 17.09 -3.03
CA ARG A 316 3.32 16.86 -3.51
C ARG A 316 4.23 16.25 -2.44
N ALA A 317 4.13 16.73 -1.22
CA ALA A 317 4.96 16.28 -0.10
C ALA A 317 4.59 14.90 0.45
N SER A 318 3.49 14.27 0.00
CA SER A 318 2.99 13.03 0.61
C SER A 318 3.75 11.76 0.23
N GLY A 319 4.49 11.76 -0.89
CA GLY A 319 5.27 10.59 -1.32
C GLY A 319 5.27 10.33 -2.82
N GLY A 320 5.07 9.06 -3.20
CA GLY A 320 5.20 8.59 -4.58
C GLY A 320 4.19 9.17 -5.58
N VAL A 321 3.17 9.89 -5.12
CA VAL A 321 2.26 10.63 -5.99
C VAL A 321 3.01 11.64 -6.84
N ASN A 322 4.07 12.26 -6.29
CA ASN A 322 4.90 13.20 -7.02
C ASN A 322 5.66 12.54 -8.18
N ASP A 323 6.18 11.33 -7.96
CA ASP A 323 6.87 10.57 -9.01
C ASP A 323 5.90 10.14 -10.11
N PHE A 324 4.71 9.68 -9.71
CA PHE A 324 3.69 9.19 -10.64
C PHE A 324 3.11 10.32 -11.50
N LEU A 325 2.80 11.47 -10.90
CA LEU A 325 2.20 12.62 -11.60
C LEU A 325 3.23 13.60 -12.18
N HIS A 326 4.51 13.27 -12.18
CA HIS A 326 5.56 14.12 -12.79
C HIS A 326 5.19 14.54 -14.22
N GLY A 327 5.18 15.85 -14.50
CA GLY A 327 4.72 16.43 -15.76
C GLY A 327 3.20 16.53 -15.93
N LEU A 328 2.43 16.22 -14.88
CA LEU A 328 1.01 16.56 -14.69
C LEU A 328 0.87 17.35 -13.38
N ASP A 329 1.76 18.34 -13.20
CA ASP A 329 1.90 19.10 -11.96
C ASP A 329 0.63 19.84 -11.56
N GLU A 330 -0.25 20.13 -12.51
CA GLU A 330 -1.56 20.71 -12.25
C GLU A 330 -2.52 19.79 -11.47
N LEU A 331 -2.22 18.49 -11.33
CA LEU A 331 -2.94 17.55 -10.49
C LEU A 331 -2.41 17.50 -9.05
N LEU A 332 -1.29 18.20 -8.79
CA LEU A 332 -0.67 18.28 -7.48
C LEU A 332 -0.98 19.61 -6.79
N VAL A 333 -1.05 19.56 -5.47
CA VAL A 333 -1.04 20.73 -4.58
C VAL A 333 0.19 20.69 -3.68
N GLU A 334 0.67 21.85 -3.23
CA GLU A 334 1.92 21.92 -2.45
C GLU A 334 1.72 21.54 -0.98
N SER A 335 0.52 21.72 -0.43
CA SER A 335 0.23 21.51 0.99
C SER A 335 -1.20 21.02 1.22
N TRP A 336 -1.50 20.66 2.46
CA TRP A 336 -2.85 20.28 2.92
C TRP A 336 -3.75 21.49 3.20
N ASP A 337 -3.51 22.62 2.52
CA ASP A 337 -4.44 23.77 2.61
C ASP A 337 -5.80 23.38 2.03
N VAL A 338 -6.80 23.36 2.90
CA VAL A 338 -8.14 22.89 2.56
C VAL A 338 -8.80 23.77 1.49
N ALA A 339 -8.51 25.09 1.46
CA ALA A 339 -9.07 25.97 0.44
C ALA A 339 -8.49 25.66 -0.93
N VAL A 340 -7.18 25.46 -1.01
CA VAL A 340 -6.48 25.08 -2.25
C VAL A 340 -6.96 23.72 -2.75
N LEU A 341 -7.12 22.74 -1.88
CA LEU A 341 -7.64 21.40 -2.21
C LEU A 341 -9.09 21.48 -2.74
N VAL A 342 -9.95 22.25 -2.09
CA VAL A 342 -11.34 22.47 -2.53
C VAL A 342 -11.40 23.11 -3.92
N ASP A 343 -10.60 24.14 -4.18
CA ASP A 343 -10.59 24.79 -5.49
C ASP A 343 -10.03 23.85 -6.58
N LYS A 344 -9.00 23.07 -6.26
CA LYS A 344 -8.45 22.06 -7.17
C LYS A 344 -9.47 20.99 -7.54
N ILE A 345 -10.12 20.37 -6.55
CA ILE A 345 -11.14 19.33 -6.78
C ILE A 345 -12.33 19.91 -7.53
N SER A 346 -12.80 21.11 -7.14
CA SER A 346 -13.88 21.81 -7.84
C SER A 346 -13.57 22.01 -9.32
N SER A 347 -12.34 22.43 -9.67
CA SER A 347 -11.92 22.64 -11.05
C SER A 347 -11.90 21.33 -11.87
N LEU A 348 -11.49 20.21 -11.25
CA LEU A 348 -11.47 18.91 -11.91
C LEU A 348 -12.88 18.34 -12.13
N LEU A 349 -13.82 18.59 -11.21
CA LEU A 349 -15.22 18.20 -11.37
C LEU A 349 -15.96 19.00 -12.47
N GLN A 350 -15.36 20.10 -12.93
CA GLN A 350 -15.92 21.00 -13.97
C GLN A 350 -15.14 20.96 -15.29
N LEU A 351 -14.29 19.95 -15.47
CA LEU A 351 -13.52 19.79 -16.70
C LEU A 351 -14.42 19.64 -17.94
N SER A 352 -13.99 20.23 -19.05
CA SER A 352 -14.62 19.93 -20.34
C SER A 352 -14.37 18.46 -20.71
N PRO A 353 -15.26 17.83 -21.50
CA PRO A 353 -15.07 16.45 -21.98
C PRO A 353 -13.72 16.21 -22.66
N VAL A 354 -13.23 17.19 -23.40
CA VAL A 354 -11.92 17.13 -24.09
C VAL A 354 -10.78 17.02 -23.08
N ARG A 355 -10.75 17.91 -22.07
CA ARG A 355 -9.70 17.88 -21.03
C ARG A 355 -9.77 16.61 -20.17
N LEU A 356 -10.99 16.15 -19.89
CA LEU A 356 -11.17 14.88 -19.17
C LEU A 356 -10.61 13.69 -19.96
N ALA A 357 -10.86 13.63 -21.26
CA ALA A 357 -10.33 12.60 -22.14
C ALA A 357 -8.78 12.64 -22.21
N ASP A 358 -8.17 13.83 -22.23
CA ASP A 358 -6.72 14.01 -22.18
C ASP A 358 -6.12 13.41 -20.88
N TYR A 359 -6.71 13.73 -19.72
CA TYR A 359 -6.27 13.14 -18.45
C TYR A 359 -6.46 11.63 -18.43
N GLN A 360 -7.60 11.14 -18.88
CA GLN A 360 -7.91 9.71 -18.96
C GLN A 360 -6.82 8.95 -19.73
N GLN A 361 -6.51 9.40 -20.96
CA GLN A 361 -5.51 8.77 -21.78
C GLN A 361 -4.11 8.80 -21.13
N ASN A 362 -3.70 9.95 -20.60
CA ASN A 362 -2.39 10.11 -19.96
C ASN A 362 -2.24 9.23 -18.71
N LEU A 363 -3.24 9.21 -17.83
CA LEU A 363 -3.19 8.45 -16.60
C LEU A 363 -3.21 6.95 -16.86
N GLN A 364 -4.04 6.47 -17.79
CA GLN A 364 -4.07 5.07 -18.20
C GLN A 364 -2.72 4.62 -18.79
N ALA A 365 -2.13 5.40 -19.69
CA ALA A 365 -0.82 5.10 -20.26
C ALA A 365 0.28 5.01 -19.18
N ARG A 366 0.22 5.87 -18.15
CA ARG A 366 1.14 5.82 -17.01
C ARG A 366 0.91 4.59 -16.14
N ALA A 367 -0.34 4.26 -15.81
CA ALA A 367 -0.65 3.11 -14.95
C ALA A 367 -0.11 1.79 -15.53
N VAL A 368 -0.18 1.61 -16.85
CA VAL A 368 0.37 0.43 -17.54
C VAL A 368 1.88 0.25 -17.32
N GLN A 369 2.63 1.35 -17.07
CA GLN A 369 4.07 1.29 -16.78
C GLN A 369 4.39 0.58 -15.45
N TYR A 370 3.40 0.33 -14.61
CA TYR A 370 3.52 -0.37 -13.33
C TYR A 370 2.99 -1.81 -13.40
N SER A 371 2.81 -2.33 -14.61
CA SER A 371 2.41 -3.71 -14.85
C SER A 371 3.47 -4.72 -14.40
N ALA A 372 3.03 -5.98 -14.22
CA ALA A 372 3.88 -7.08 -13.80
C ALA A 372 5.07 -7.32 -14.73
N ALA A 373 4.85 -7.30 -16.05
CA ALA A 373 5.90 -7.50 -17.05
C ALA A 373 7.00 -6.43 -16.93
N LEU A 374 6.61 -5.14 -16.91
CA LEU A 374 7.57 -4.04 -16.82
C LEU A 374 8.30 -3.98 -15.47
N PHE A 375 7.68 -4.41 -14.39
CA PHE A 375 8.36 -4.58 -13.12
C PHE A 375 9.45 -5.64 -13.19
N MET A 376 9.17 -6.80 -13.80
CA MET A 376 10.15 -7.88 -13.97
C MET A 376 11.31 -7.47 -14.86
N ASP A 377 11.05 -6.69 -15.91
CA ASP A 377 12.11 -6.13 -16.77
C ASP A 377 13.02 -5.18 -15.98
N ARG A 378 12.46 -4.26 -15.20
CA ARG A 378 13.23 -3.37 -14.31
C ARG A 378 14.07 -4.16 -13.31
N TRP A 379 13.45 -5.15 -12.65
CA TRP A 379 14.13 -6.05 -11.74
C TRP A 379 15.34 -6.74 -12.40
N SER A 380 15.14 -7.28 -13.60
CA SER A 380 16.20 -7.96 -14.35
C SER A 380 17.34 -7.03 -14.73
N GLN A 381 17.04 -5.80 -15.15
CA GLN A 381 18.04 -4.77 -15.48
C GLN A 381 18.90 -4.37 -14.27
N LEU A 382 18.31 -4.29 -13.07
CA LEU A 382 19.04 -3.98 -11.84
C LEU A 382 20.03 -5.11 -11.45
N HIS A 383 19.80 -6.35 -11.88
CA HIS A 383 20.62 -7.52 -11.55
C HIS A 383 21.56 -7.97 -12.70
N SER A 384 21.48 -7.35 -13.87
CA SER A 384 22.40 -7.62 -15.00
C SER A 384 23.63 -6.72 -15.00
N LYS A 385 23.69 -5.75 -14.09
CA LYS A 385 24.84 -4.87 -13.82
C LYS A 385 25.68 -5.44 -12.66
#